data_40961ba82a514e08f2e1e2da9005d22a
#
_entry.id   40961ba82a514e08f2e1e2da9005d22a
#
_cell.length_a   1.000
_cell.length_b   1.000
_cell.length_c   1.000
_cell.angle_alpha   90.00
_cell.angle_beta   90.00
_cell.angle_gamma   90.00
#
_symmetry.space_group_name_H-M   'P 1'
#
loop_
_entity.id
_entity.type
_entity.pdbx_description
1 polymer ?
#
loop_
_entity_poly.entity_id
_entity_poly.type
_entity_poly.pdbx_seq_one_letter_code
_entity_poly.pdbx_strand_id
1 'polypeptide(L)'
;MKFEYQQDSLVLKILDTSHTGEVLDFYKRNKDSFEKYETDKPSNFYTYTFIYNLLKAEYNACIHGKHIRFFLYDNSVSDKIIGSVSFTDIKSSMKSCIIGYKIDEKYRRMGYGRRMLTMALKIMVTEYGMHRIE
;
A
#
# COMPACT_ATOMS: atom_id res chain seq x y z
N MET A 1 -7.16 15.73 -2.33
CA MET A 1 -6.65 14.34 -2.27
C MET A 1 -6.25 13.89 -3.65
N LYS A 2 -5.05 13.36 -3.78
CA LYS A 2 -4.57 12.77 -5.04
C LYS A 2 -4.52 11.26 -4.90
N PHE A 3 -4.76 10.54 -5.97
CA PHE A 3 -4.70 9.09 -6.00
C PHE A 3 -3.39 8.57 -6.61
N GLU A 4 -2.55 9.46 -7.08
CA GLU A 4 -1.27 9.10 -7.68
C GLU A 4 -0.22 10.16 -7.38
N TYR A 5 0.97 9.70 -6.96
CA TYR A 5 2.13 10.55 -6.69
C TYR A 5 3.32 9.96 -7.40
N GLN A 6 4.12 10.80 -8.04
CA GLN A 6 5.30 10.35 -8.79
C GLN A 6 6.55 11.11 -8.35
N GLN A 7 7.65 10.37 -8.21
CA GLN A 7 8.96 10.94 -7.96
C GLN A 7 9.98 10.11 -8.76
N ASP A 8 10.60 10.73 -9.77
CA ASP A 8 11.47 10.03 -10.73
C ASP A 8 10.69 8.88 -11.38
N SER A 9 11.19 7.65 -11.33
CA SER A 9 10.50 6.49 -11.89
C SER A 9 9.54 5.82 -10.92
N LEU A 10 9.51 6.26 -9.64
CA LEU A 10 8.64 5.67 -8.63
C LEU A 10 7.26 6.31 -8.66
N VAL A 11 6.23 5.48 -8.56
CA VAL A 11 4.85 5.94 -8.51
C VAL A 11 4.14 5.25 -7.36
N LEU A 12 3.46 6.05 -6.53
CA LEU A 12 2.57 5.54 -5.50
C LEU A 12 1.13 5.80 -5.93
N LYS A 13 0.32 4.75 -5.95
CA LYS A 13 -1.07 4.83 -6.38
C LYS A 13 -2.01 4.28 -5.34
N ILE A 14 -3.15 4.96 -5.16
CA ILE A 14 -4.29 4.41 -4.44
C ILE A 14 -5.15 3.72 -5.48
N LEU A 15 -5.39 2.42 -5.34
CA LEU A 15 -6.08 1.62 -6.34
C LEU A 15 -7.52 1.32 -5.95
N ASP A 16 -8.40 1.28 -6.94
CA ASP A 16 -9.78 0.85 -6.77
C ASP A 16 -9.97 -0.60 -7.26
N THR A 17 -11.21 -1.06 -7.31
CA THR A 17 -11.52 -2.44 -7.68
C THR A 17 -11.16 -2.80 -9.11
N SER A 18 -10.94 -1.83 -9.99
CA SER A 18 -10.51 -2.11 -11.37
C SER A 18 -9.11 -2.72 -11.44
N HIS A 19 -8.35 -2.64 -10.34
CA HIS A 19 -6.99 -3.19 -10.24
C HIS A 19 -6.93 -4.48 -9.43
N THR A 20 -8.07 -5.16 -9.23
CA THR A 20 -8.13 -6.37 -8.41
C THR A 20 -7.16 -7.45 -8.90
N GLY A 21 -7.07 -7.65 -10.21
CA GLY A 21 -6.18 -8.66 -10.79
C GLY A 21 -4.71 -8.41 -10.48
N GLU A 22 -4.27 -7.16 -10.60
CA GLU A 22 -2.88 -6.76 -10.28
C GLU A 22 -2.55 -6.98 -8.81
N VAL A 23 -3.48 -6.59 -7.94
CA VAL A 23 -3.27 -6.70 -6.48
C VAL A 23 -3.27 -8.16 -6.07
N LEU A 24 -4.17 -8.97 -6.63
CA LEU A 24 -4.18 -10.41 -6.38
C LEU A 24 -2.85 -11.05 -6.81
N ASP A 25 -2.35 -10.69 -7.99
CA ASP A 25 -1.07 -11.18 -8.49
C ASP A 25 0.07 -10.84 -7.52
N PHE A 26 0.11 -9.61 -7.03
CA PHE A 26 1.12 -9.15 -6.07
C PHE A 26 1.09 -10.02 -4.80
N TYR A 27 -0.07 -10.25 -4.22
CA TYR A 27 -0.20 -11.07 -3.02
C TYR A 27 0.14 -12.53 -3.29
N LYS A 28 -0.28 -13.09 -4.43
CA LYS A 28 0.03 -14.49 -4.78
C LYS A 28 1.51 -14.71 -5.00
N ARG A 29 2.18 -13.80 -5.72
CA ARG A 29 3.63 -13.91 -5.97
C ARG A 29 4.43 -13.91 -4.67
N ASN A 30 3.93 -13.25 -3.65
CA ASN A 30 4.65 -13.03 -2.40
C ASN A 30 4.03 -13.78 -1.23
N LYS A 31 3.15 -14.74 -1.49
CA LYS A 31 2.43 -15.45 -0.44
C LYS A 31 3.36 -15.99 0.65
N ASP A 32 4.34 -16.78 0.26
CA ASP A 32 5.24 -17.43 1.22
C ASP A 32 6.07 -16.42 1.99
N SER A 33 6.55 -15.39 1.30
CA SER A 33 7.37 -14.34 1.90
C SER A 33 6.57 -13.51 2.89
N PHE A 34 5.37 -13.08 2.50
CA PHE A 34 4.55 -12.21 3.37
C PHE A 34 3.99 -12.98 4.57
N GLU A 35 3.62 -14.25 4.40
CA GLU A 35 3.05 -15.05 5.49
C GLU A 35 4.05 -15.41 6.59
N LYS A 36 5.35 -15.19 6.36
CA LYS A 36 6.35 -15.33 7.41
C LYS A 36 6.16 -14.28 8.51
N TYR A 37 5.58 -13.15 8.17
CA TYR A 37 5.43 -12.01 9.09
C TYR A 37 3.97 -11.67 9.37
N GLU A 38 3.05 -12.11 8.51
CA GLU A 38 1.62 -11.86 8.66
C GLU A 38 0.92 -13.22 8.71
N THR A 39 0.53 -13.65 9.89
CA THR A 39 0.01 -15.00 10.07
C THR A 39 -1.46 -15.07 9.81
N ASP A 40 -2.35 -14.50 10.25
CA ASP A 40 -3.78 -14.75 10.30
C ASP A 40 -4.56 -14.37 9.03
N LYS A 41 -4.14 -14.91 7.88
CA LYS A 41 -4.90 -14.70 6.64
C LYS A 41 -6.05 -15.72 6.55
N PRO A 42 -7.26 -15.29 6.15
CA PRO A 42 -8.36 -16.24 5.88
C PRO A 42 -7.96 -17.21 4.76
N SER A 43 -8.54 -18.40 4.78
CA SER A 43 -8.22 -19.42 3.77
C SER A 43 -8.54 -18.96 2.34
N ASN A 44 -9.51 -18.05 2.18
CA ASN A 44 -9.93 -17.53 0.87
C ASN A 44 -9.27 -16.19 0.51
N PHE A 45 -8.21 -15.78 1.23
CA PHE A 45 -7.57 -14.49 0.99
C PHE A 45 -7.08 -14.33 -0.45
N TYR A 46 -6.48 -15.39 -1.03
CA TYR A 46 -5.87 -15.32 -2.34
C TYR A 46 -6.87 -15.62 -3.46
N THR A 47 -8.06 -15.06 -3.36
CA THR A 47 -9.10 -15.18 -4.39
C THR A 47 -9.47 -13.79 -4.93
N TYR A 48 -9.94 -13.75 -6.17
CA TYR A 48 -10.37 -12.51 -6.80
C TYR A 48 -11.47 -11.83 -5.97
N THR A 49 -12.46 -12.60 -5.53
CA THR A 49 -13.58 -12.06 -4.76
C THR A 49 -13.12 -11.41 -3.46
N PHE A 50 -12.21 -12.06 -2.73
CA PHE A 50 -11.72 -11.50 -1.48
C PHE A 50 -10.96 -10.19 -1.72
N ILE A 51 -10.04 -10.17 -2.69
CA ILE A 51 -9.24 -8.97 -2.99
C ILE A 51 -10.13 -7.84 -3.53
N TYR A 52 -11.13 -8.18 -4.35
CA TYR A 52 -12.10 -7.19 -4.83
C TYR A 52 -12.79 -6.50 -3.65
N ASN A 53 -13.31 -7.28 -2.70
CA ASN A 53 -13.99 -6.73 -1.54
C ASN A 53 -13.04 -5.95 -0.62
N LEU A 54 -11.80 -6.40 -0.50
CA LEU A 54 -10.78 -5.71 0.27
C LEU A 54 -10.50 -4.33 -0.33
N LEU A 55 -10.26 -4.26 -1.65
CA LEU A 55 -10.01 -2.99 -2.32
C LEU A 55 -11.20 -2.05 -2.23
N LYS A 56 -12.41 -2.59 -2.35
CA LYS A 56 -13.63 -1.79 -2.24
C LYS A 56 -13.73 -1.17 -0.85
N ALA A 57 -13.48 -1.96 0.20
CA ALA A 57 -13.52 -1.47 1.57
C ALA A 57 -12.41 -0.45 1.85
N GLU A 58 -11.19 -0.71 1.37
CA GLU A 58 -10.06 0.20 1.58
C GLU A 58 -10.26 1.52 0.83
N TYR A 59 -10.79 1.47 -0.39
CA TYR A 59 -11.07 2.68 -1.15
C TYR A 59 -12.13 3.54 -0.46
N ASN A 60 -13.19 2.90 0.02
CA ASN A 60 -14.24 3.59 0.77
C ASN A 60 -13.69 4.22 2.05
N ALA A 61 -12.85 3.48 2.78
CA ALA A 61 -12.21 4.01 3.99
C ALA A 61 -11.27 5.17 3.68
N CYS A 62 -10.60 5.14 2.53
CA CYS A 62 -9.74 6.22 2.08
C CYS A 62 -10.54 7.49 1.82
N ILE A 63 -11.67 7.40 1.15
CA ILE A 63 -12.54 8.54 0.88
C ILE A 63 -13.01 9.17 2.19
N HIS A 64 -13.22 8.38 3.22
CA HIS A 64 -13.66 8.86 4.54
C HIS A 64 -12.50 9.24 5.47
N GLY A 65 -11.26 9.21 4.97
CA GLY A 65 -10.09 9.63 5.74
C GLY A 65 -9.69 8.68 6.85
N LYS A 66 -10.09 7.40 6.78
CA LYS A 66 -9.83 6.42 7.85
C LYS A 66 -8.64 5.52 7.57
N HIS A 67 -8.29 5.34 6.29
CA HIS A 67 -7.27 4.40 5.87
C HIS A 67 -6.73 4.82 4.52
N ILE A 68 -5.42 4.75 4.33
CA ILE A 68 -4.79 5.03 3.04
C ILE A 68 -3.80 3.91 2.76
N ARG A 69 -3.91 3.30 1.57
CA ARG A 69 -2.92 2.34 1.10
C ARG A 69 -2.43 2.78 -0.26
N PHE A 70 -1.11 2.93 -0.37
CA PHE A 70 -0.45 3.17 -1.65
C PHE A 70 0.18 1.88 -2.14
N PHE A 71 0.10 1.64 -3.44
CA PHE A 71 0.85 0.59 -4.11
C PHE A 71 1.99 1.23 -4.88
N LEU A 72 3.16 0.61 -4.79
CA LEU A 72 4.40 1.13 -5.39
C LEU A 72 4.65 0.48 -6.73
N TYR A 73 4.97 1.32 -7.71
CA TYR A 73 5.45 0.91 -9.03
C TYR A 73 6.79 1.59 -9.28
N ASP A 74 7.66 0.93 -10.06
CA ASP A 74 8.85 1.57 -10.62
C ASP A 74 8.79 1.38 -12.13
N ASN A 75 8.44 2.44 -12.85
CA ASN A 75 8.23 2.40 -14.30
C ASN A 75 9.50 2.07 -15.09
N SER A 76 10.69 2.18 -14.47
CA SER A 76 11.95 1.85 -15.13
C SER A 76 12.25 0.36 -15.14
N VAL A 77 11.56 -0.44 -14.34
CA VAL A 77 11.87 -1.89 -14.22
C VAL A 77 10.69 -2.80 -14.52
N SER A 78 9.46 -2.36 -14.29
CA SER A 78 8.28 -3.23 -14.45
C SER A 78 7.01 -2.39 -14.49
N ASP A 79 5.94 -2.97 -15.05
CA ASP A 79 4.60 -2.41 -14.99
C ASP A 79 3.77 -3.02 -13.85
N LYS A 80 4.39 -3.88 -13.03
CA LYS A 80 3.72 -4.58 -11.94
C LYS A 80 3.93 -3.88 -10.60
N ILE A 81 3.02 -4.15 -9.66
CA ILE A 81 3.15 -3.68 -8.29
C ILE A 81 4.38 -4.34 -7.66
N ILE A 82 5.25 -3.53 -7.03
CA ILE A 82 6.44 -4.03 -6.36
C ILE A 82 6.46 -3.76 -4.86
N GLY A 83 5.49 -3.04 -4.35
CA GLY A 83 5.41 -2.77 -2.92
C GLY A 83 4.07 -2.16 -2.53
N SER A 84 3.89 -2.03 -1.22
CA SER A 84 2.69 -1.44 -0.64
C SER A 84 3.04 -0.79 0.68
N VAL A 85 2.44 0.37 0.95
CA VAL A 85 2.53 1.04 2.25
C VAL A 85 1.12 1.50 2.64
N SER A 86 0.74 1.21 3.88
CA SER A 86 -0.58 1.58 4.38
C SER A 86 -0.49 2.40 5.64
N PHE A 87 -1.46 3.29 5.80
CA PHE A 87 -1.65 4.11 6.99
C PHE A 87 -3.03 3.81 7.53
N THR A 88 -3.09 3.17 8.69
CA THR A 88 -4.33 2.74 9.31
C THR A 88 -4.59 3.52 10.59
N ASP A 89 -5.77 3.37 11.16
CA ASP A 89 -6.16 4.06 12.39
C ASP A 89 -5.87 5.56 12.32
N ILE A 90 -6.22 6.17 11.18
CA ILE A 90 -6.01 7.61 11.01
C ILE A 90 -6.94 8.37 11.94
N LYS A 91 -6.35 9.11 12.86
CA LYS A 91 -7.08 9.91 13.85
C LYS A 91 -6.79 11.38 13.58
N SER A 92 -7.70 12.05 12.88
CA SER A 92 -7.53 13.44 12.48
C SER A 92 -7.37 14.38 13.66
N SER A 93 -8.11 14.12 14.73
CA SER A 93 -8.05 14.96 15.95
C SER A 93 -6.70 14.88 16.64
N MET A 94 -6.02 13.72 16.56
CA MET A 94 -4.70 13.52 17.17
C MET A 94 -3.58 13.61 16.15
N LYS A 95 -3.91 13.76 14.87
CA LYS A 95 -2.96 13.78 13.74
C LYS A 95 -1.99 12.61 13.81
N SER A 96 -2.53 11.43 14.06
CA SER A 96 -1.76 10.19 14.21
C SER A 96 -2.28 9.09 13.34
N CYS A 97 -1.43 8.13 13.02
CA CYS A 97 -1.80 6.93 12.28
C CYS A 97 -0.76 5.83 12.52
N ILE A 98 -1.08 4.62 12.07
CA ILE A 98 -0.18 3.47 12.16
C ILE A 98 0.26 3.10 10.76
N ILE A 99 1.57 2.88 10.57
CA ILE A 99 2.14 2.53 9.27
C ILE A 99 2.46 1.04 9.19
N GLY A 100 2.20 0.45 8.01
CA GLY A 100 2.63 -0.90 7.66
C GLY A 100 3.11 -0.90 6.22
N TYR A 101 4.08 -1.75 5.89
CA TYR A 101 4.59 -1.80 4.53
C TYR A 101 5.14 -3.17 4.17
N LYS A 102 5.23 -3.45 2.87
CA LYS A 102 5.81 -4.67 2.34
C LYS A 102 6.38 -4.42 0.96
N ILE A 103 7.45 -5.15 0.63
CA ILE A 103 8.12 -5.09 -0.68
C ILE A 103 8.12 -6.49 -1.27
N ASP A 104 7.87 -6.59 -2.58
CA ASP A 104 7.99 -7.83 -3.34
C ASP A 104 9.36 -8.45 -3.08
N GLU A 105 9.39 -9.74 -2.79
CA GLU A 105 10.62 -10.46 -2.46
C GLU A 105 11.71 -10.27 -3.51
N LYS A 106 11.33 -10.25 -4.78
CA LYS A 106 12.25 -10.05 -5.89
C LYS A 106 12.97 -8.71 -5.85
N TYR A 107 12.37 -7.71 -5.23
CA TYR A 107 12.88 -6.34 -5.21
C TYR A 107 13.43 -5.91 -3.85
N ARG A 108 13.58 -6.83 -2.91
CA ARG A 108 14.16 -6.53 -1.61
C ARG A 108 15.66 -6.25 -1.71
N ARG A 109 16.17 -5.49 -0.76
CA ARG A 109 17.59 -5.12 -0.65
C ARG A 109 18.08 -4.24 -1.80
N MET A 110 17.15 -3.54 -2.47
CA MET A 110 17.46 -2.60 -3.55
C MET A 110 17.15 -1.15 -3.16
N GLY A 111 16.82 -0.92 -1.90
CA GLY A 111 16.49 0.42 -1.41
C GLY A 111 15.06 0.87 -1.64
N TYR A 112 14.19 0.03 -2.19
CA TYR A 112 12.81 0.40 -2.46
C TYR A 112 12.01 0.70 -1.20
N GLY A 113 12.22 -0.07 -0.14
CA GLY A 113 11.52 0.16 1.13
C GLY A 113 11.78 1.55 1.66
N ARG A 114 13.06 1.96 1.70
CA ARG A 114 13.43 3.30 2.17
C ARG A 114 12.83 4.39 1.29
N ARG A 115 12.97 4.25 -0.02
CA ARG A 115 12.48 5.26 -0.97
C ARG A 115 10.96 5.39 -0.89
N MET A 116 10.26 4.26 -0.82
CA MET A 116 8.81 4.24 -0.68
C MET A 116 8.37 4.90 0.61
N LEU A 117 9.00 4.54 1.72
CA LEU A 117 8.65 5.11 3.03
C LEU A 117 8.93 6.61 3.07
N THR A 118 10.07 7.05 2.56
CA THR A 118 10.41 8.48 2.51
C THR A 118 9.34 9.26 1.74
N MET A 119 8.95 8.75 0.57
CA MET A 119 7.95 9.37 -0.28
C MET A 119 6.58 9.41 0.40
N ALA A 120 6.15 8.27 0.96
CA ALA A 120 4.85 8.15 1.60
C ALA A 120 4.75 8.98 2.87
N LEU A 121 5.79 8.99 3.69
CA LEU A 121 5.80 9.79 4.92
C LEU A 121 5.71 11.28 4.61
N LYS A 122 6.41 11.74 3.57
CA LYS A 122 6.34 13.13 3.14
C LYS A 122 4.91 13.50 2.73
N ILE A 123 4.23 12.62 2.02
CA ILE A 123 2.84 12.83 1.62
C ILE A 123 1.95 12.97 2.85
N MET A 124 2.11 12.07 3.82
CA MET A 124 1.28 12.10 5.02
C MET A 124 1.49 13.37 5.85
N VAL A 125 2.73 13.83 5.95
CA VAL A 125 3.04 15.07 6.69
C VAL A 125 2.53 16.30 5.94
N THR A 126 2.84 16.40 4.65
CA THR A 126 2.55 17.63 3.89
C THR A 126 1.10 17.74 3.44
N GLU A 127 0.47 16.63 3.06
CA GLU A 127 -0.89 16.64 2.49
C GLU A 127 -1.96 16.34 3.53
N TYR A 128 -1.65 15.55 4.54
CA TYR A 128 -2.62 15.13 5.55
C TYR A 128 -2.32 15.64 6.95
N GLY A 129 -1.23 16.39 7.12
CA GLY A 129 -0.90 17.02 8.39
C GLY A 129 -0.59 16.06 9.53
N MET A 130 -0.14 14.84 9.23
CA MET A 130 0.20 13.88 10.27
C MET A 130 1.44 14.31 11.04
N HIS A 131 1.39 14.19 12.36
CA HIS A 131 2.50 14.54 13.25
C HIS A 131 3.08 13.33 13.94
N ARG A 132 2.30 12.25 14.07
CA ARG A 132 2.71 11.06 14.80
C ARG A 132 2.35 9.83 13.95
N ILE A 133 3.38 9.12 13.51
CA ILE A 133 3.22 7.93 12.68
C ILE A 133 3.92 6.77 13.37
N GLU A 134 3.17 5.79 13.74
CA GLU A 134 3.62 4.60 14.42
C GLU A 134 3.51 3.39 13.49
#